data_8e8d498ea190c2f717923a915bf4be6b
#
_entry.id   8e8d498ea190c2f717923a915bf4be6b
#
_cell.length_a   1.000
_cell.length_b   1.000
_cell.length_c   1.000
_cell.angle_alpha   90.00
_cell.angle_beta   90.00
_cell.angle_gamma   90.00
#
_symmetry.space_group_name_H-M   'P 1'
#
loop_
_entity.id
_entity.type
_entity.pdbx_description
1 polymer ?
#
loop_
_entity_poly.entity_id
_entity_poly.type
_entity_poly.pdbx_seq_one_letter_code
_entity_poly.pdbx_strand_id
1 'polypeptide(L)'
;MEITSIIDILHIPKEILRVLFILLIATFLIVLSRKLIRLFRNYMHTRIVAAEDGRRFETLARVFRYISTVLIWLVAGMLALSELGISIAPILGAAGVVGIAVGFGAQSLIKDYFNGFFMLLENQIRQGDAVEISGKTGIVEDITLRHVALRDIEGNVHYIPNGEISIVTNKSRGYAYALIDFGVAYREDLDEVYRVTRETAAALQSDAETGPKILEEIEIQGVQNWADSAVIIRCRIKTVAMEQWDVRRRFLSVLKTAFDAHGIEIPYPHLTIYAGQDKQGKAPALRIVQQPEE
;
A
#
# COMPACT_ATOMS: atom_id res chain seq x y z
N MET A 1 -47.73 -47.03 15.50
CA MET A 1 -48.68 -46.40 14.58
C MET A 1 -47.88 -45.40 13.74
N GLU A 2 -47.53 -45.85 12.55
CA GLU A 2 -46.55 -45.15 11.72
C GLU A 2 -47.15 -43.87 11.12
N ILE A 3 -46.38 -42.79 11.09
CA ILE A 3 -46.77 -41.48 10.51
C ILE A 3 -47.25 -41.63 9.06
N THR A 4 -46.74 -42.65 8.33
CA THR A 4 -47.20 -43.06 6.99
C THR A 4 -48.65 -43.41 6.89
N SER A 5 -49.30 -44.04 7.93
CA SER A 5 -50.67 -44.44 7.93
C SER A 5 -51.66 -43.27 8.08
N ILE A 6 -51.20 -42.16 8.69
CA ILE A 6 -52.07 -40.97 8.86
C ILE A 6 -52.07 -40.16 7.55
N ILE A 7 -51.00 -40.18 6.78
CA ILE A 7 -50.85 -39.47 5.48
C ILE A 7 -51.75 -40.15 4.42
N ASP A 8 -51.86 -41.52 4.43
CA ASP A 8 -52.70 -42.29 3.52
C ASP A 8 -54.20 -42.10 3.80
N ILE A 9 -54.54 -41.76 5.06
CA ILE A 9 -55.99 -41.51 5.45
C ILE A 9 -56.44 -40.11 5.00
N LEU A 10 -55.51 -39.13 4.89
CA LEU A 10 -55.85 -37.76 4.52
C LEU A 10 -55.83 -37.46 3.00
N HIS A 11 -55.45 -38.42 2.15
CA HIS A 11 -55.33 -38.28 0.67
C HIS A 11 -54.50 -37.04 0.22
N ILE A 12 -53.54 -36.61 1.04
CA ILE A 12 -52.69 -35.47 0.68
C ILE A 12 -51.61 -35.94 -0.31
N PRO A 13 -51.56 -35.36 -1.50
CA PRO A 13 -50.49 -35.66 -2.47
C PRO A 13 -49.10 -35.47 -1.84
N LYS A 14 -48.19 -36.43 -2.07
CA LYS A 14 -46.82 -36.40 -1.51
C LYS A 14 -46.05 -35.13 -1.90
N GLU A 15 -46.38 -34.58 -3.05
CA GLU A 15 -45.83 -33.32 -3.56
C GLU A 15 -46.19 -32.15 -2.64
N ILE A 16 -47.42 -32.07 -2.16
CA ILE A 16 -47.87 -31.02 -1.24
C ILE A 16 -47.13 -31.12 0.10
N LEU A 17 -46.92 -32.32 0.61
CA LEU A 17 -46.19 -32.54 1.86
C LEU A 17 -44.74 -32.10 1.73
N ARG A 18 -44.07 -32.35 0.59
CA ARG A 18 -42.71 -31.90 0.32
C ARG A 18 -42.62 -30.39 0.20
N VAL A 19 -43.57 -29.76 -0.49
CA VAL A 19 -43.63 -28.29 -0.58
C VAL A 19 -43.78 -27.65 0.82
N LEU A 20 -44.68 -28.19 1.65
CA LEU A 20 -44.87 -27.75 3.03
C LEU A 20 -43.56 -27.89 3.85
N PHE A 21 -42.85 -29.00 3.68
CA PHE A 21 -41.56 -29.24 4.34
C PHE A 21 -40.50 -28.25 3.87
N ILE A 22 -40.42 -27.93 2.57
CA ILE A 22 -39.50 -26.90 2.02
C ILE A 22 -39.82 -25.54 2.63
N LEU A 23 -41.09 -25.14 2.70
CA LEU A 23 -41.50 -23.86 3.29
C LEU A 23 -41.20 -23.79 4.80
N LEU A 24 -41.35 -24.90 5.51
CA LEU A 24 -41.02 -25.01 6.93
C LEU A 24 -39.50 -24.83 7.14
N ILE A 25 -38.65 -25.50 6.34
CA ILE A 25 -37.21 -25.34 6.36
C ILE A 25 -36.84 -23.90 6.02
N ALA A 26 -37.40 -23.31 4.97
CA ALA A 26 -37.14 -21.94 4.59
C ALA A 26 -37.45 -20.95 5.72
N THR A 27 -38.62 -21.12 6.35
CA THR A 27 -39.02 -20.30 7.50
C THR A 27 -38.06 -20.48 8.68
N PHE A 28 -37.66 -21.71 8.98
CA PHE A 28 -36.67 -22.01 10.02
C PHE A 28 -35.31 -21.33 9.72
N LEU A 29 -34.81 -21.43 8.48
CA LEU A 29 -33.58 -20.80 8.08
C LEU A 29 -33.63 -19.27 8.17
N ILE A 30 -34.76 -18.66 7.83
CA ILE A 30 -34.98 -17.21 7.98
C ILE A 30 -34.94 -16.80 9.45
N VAL A 31 -35.62 -17.54 10.32
CA VAL A 31 -35.61 -17.28 11.77
C VAL A 31 -34.22 -17.45 12.35
N LEU A 32 -33.53 -18.52 11.95
CA LEU A 32 -32.15 -18.80 12.36
C LEU A 32 -31.21 -17.69 11.91
N SER A 33 -31.26 -17.31 10.63
CA SER A 33 -30.44 -16.19 10.07
C SER A 33 -30.67 -14.89 10.85
N ARG A 34 -31.97 -14.55 11.11
CA ARG A 34 -32.32 -13.36 11.90
C ARG A 34 -31.82 -13.44 13.34
N LYS A 35 -31.78 -14.63 13.94
CA LYS A 35 -31.26 -14.86 15.29
C LYS A 35 -29.74 -14.71 15.32
N LEU A 36 -29.03 -15.31 14.35
CA LEU A 36 -27.57 -15.19 14.22
C LEU A 36 -27.11 -13.74 14.00
N ILE A 37 -27.77 -13.02 13.08
CA ILE A 37 -27.47 -11.60 12.82
C ILE A 37 -27.71 -10.75 14.07
N ARG A 38 -28.75 -11.03 14.87
CA ARG A 38 -29.01 -10.35 16.14
C ARG A 38 -27.95 -10.65 17.20
N LEU A 39 -27.53 -11.90 17.32
CA LEU A 39 -26.48 -12.30 18.26
C LEU A 39 -25.15 -11.63 17.90
N PHE A 40 -24.78 -11.64 16.62
CA PHE A 40 -23.57 -10.99 16.11
C PHE A 40 -23.61 -9.47 16.38
N ARG A 41 -24.73 -8.83 16.08
CA ARG A 41 -24.92 -7.40 16.38
C ARG A 41 -24.75 -7.10 17.87
N ASN A 42 -25.40 -7.88 18.75
CA ASN A 42 -25.31 -7.66 20.18
C ASN A 42 -23.88 -7.90 20.71
N TYR A 43 -23.18 -8.91 20.19
CA TYR A 43 -21.77 -9.17 20.53
C TYR A 43 -20.85 -7.99 20.12
N MET A 44 -21.07 -7.43 18.93
CA MET A 44 -20.32 -6.25 18.49
C MET A 44 -20.64 -5.01 19.29
N HIS A 45 -21.90 -4.78 19.64
CA HIS A 45 -22.32 -3.64 20.47
C HIS A 45 -21.67 -3.63 21.88
N THR A 46 -21.38 -4.80 22.44
CA THR A 46 -20.72 -4.89 23.76
C THR A 46 -19.20 -4.63 23.69
N ARG A 47 -18.59 -4.73 22.51
CA ARG A 47 -17.14 -4.57 22.31
C ARG A 47 -16.76 -3.19 21.75
N ILE A 48 -17.66 -2.48 21.06
CA ILE A 48 -17.39 -1.22 20.39
C ILE A 48 -18.02 -0.08 21.21
N VAL A 49 -17.17 0.76 21.81
CA VAL A 49 -17.56 1.84 22.74
C VAL A 49 -18.07 3.09 22.02
N ALA A 50 -17.84 3.25 20.71
CA ALA A 50 -18.18 4.47 19.98
C ALA A 50 -19.60 4.42 19.38
N ALA A 51 -20.45 5.40 19.73
CA ALA A 51 -21.85 5.50 19.29
C ALA A 51 -22.02 5.67 17.75
N GLU A 52 -21.00 6.18 17.06
CA GLU A 52 -21.03 6.35 15.58
C GLU A 52 -20.91 5.00 14.85
N ASP A 53 -20.10 4.10 15.33
CA ASP A 53 -19.93 2.79 14.73
C ASP A 53 -21.18 1.92 14.89
N GLY A 54 -21.95 2.08 15.95
CA GLY A 54 -23.18 1.38 16.19
C GLY A 54 -24.24 1.55 15.07
N ARG A 55 -24.38 2.75 14.51
CA ARG A 55 -25.33 3.03 13.41
C ARG A 55 -24.92 2.37 12.09
N ARG A 56 -23.62 2.29 11.80
CA ARG A 56 -23.08 1.60 10.61
C ARG A 56 -23.36 0.10 10.67
N PHE A 57 -23.12 -0.54 11.82
CA PHE A 57 -23.41 -1.96 12.04
C PHE A 57 -24.89 -2.29 11.94
N GLU A 58 -25.78 -1.41 12.42
CA GLU A 58 -27.21 -1.61 12.29
C GLU A 58 -27.67 -1.62 10.82
N THR A 59 -27.15 -0.70 10.02
CA THR A 59 -27.44 -0.63 8.59
C THR A 59 -26.95 -1.88 7.85
N LEU A 60 -25.70 -2.30 8.11
CA LEU A 60 -25.13 -3.51 7.53
C LEU A 60 -25.96 -4.77 7.92
N ALA A 61 -26.31 -4.92 9.20
CA ALA A 61 -27.11 -6.02 9.68
C ALA A 61 -28.50 -6.07 9.01
N ARG A 62 -29.09 -4.91 8.71
CA ARG A 62 -30.36 -4.79 7.98
C ARG A 62 -30.22 -5.26 6.53
N VAL A 63 -29.17 -4.82 5.83
CA VAL A 63 -28.87 -5.22 4.45
C VAL A 63 -28.64 -6.72 4.36
N PHE A 64 -27.78 -7.28 5.21
CA PHE A 64 -27.51 -8.73 5.24
C PHE A 64 -28.79 -9.57 5.50
N ARG A 65 -29.63 -9.11 6.41
CA ARG A 65 -30.92 -9.76 6.69
C ARG A 65 -31.84 -9.76 5.48
N TYR A 66 -31.91 -8.63 4.77
CA TYR A 66 -32.74 -8.54 3.58
C TYR A 66 -32.25 -9.46 2.47
N ILE A 67 -30.95 -9.41 2.15
CA ILE A 67 -30.30 -10.26 1.14
C ILE A 67 -30.51 -11.74 1.47
N SER A 68 -30.21 -12.16 2.71
CA SER A 68 -30.40 -13.55 3.16
C SER A 68 -31.86 -14.00 3.02
N THR A 69 -32.83 -13.15 3.38
CA THR A 69 -34.26 -13.47 3.29
C THR A 69 -34.67 -13.65 1.83
N VAL A 70 -34.22 -12.75 0.93
CA VAL A 70 -34.55 -12.85 -0.51
C VAL A 70 -33.95 -14.12 -1.12
N LEU A 71 -32.71 -14.44 -0.81
CA LEU A 71 -32.04 -15.65 -1.31
C LEU A 71 -32.72 -16.93 -0.83
N ILE A 72 -33.07 -17.01 0.45
CA ILE A 72 -33.75 -18.18 1.01
C ILE A 72 -35.13 -18.39 0.33
N TRP A 73 -35.92 -17.30 0.16
CA TRP A 73 -37.20 -17.38 -0.52
C TRP A 73 -37.07 -17.74 -2.00
N LEU A 74 -36.06 -17.24 -2.68
CA LEU A 74 -35.81 -17.56 -4.08
C LEU A 74 -35.46 -19.04 -4.25
N VAL A 75 -34.59 -19.60 -3.43
CA VAL A 75 -34.23 -21.02 -3.46
C VAL A 75 -35.44 -21.89 -3.07
N ALA A 76 -36.15 -21.53 -2.00
CA ALA A 76 -37.34 -22.29 -1.56
C ALA A 76 -38.44 -22.27 -2.62
N GLY A 77 -38.64 -21.12 -3.28
CA GLY A 77 -39.61 -21.02 -4.38
C GLY A 77 -39.22 -21.89 -5.58
N MET A 78 -37.96 -21.91 -5.97
CA MET A 78 -37.48 -22.80 -7.04
C MET A 78 -37.66 -24.27 -6.68
N LEU A 79 -37.33 -24.69 -5.46
CA LEU A 79 -37.55 -26.08 -5.01
C LEU A 79 -39.01 -26.44 -4.98
N ALA A 80 -39.86 -25.54 -4.50
CA ALA A 80 -41.33 -25.78 -4.49
C ALA A 80 -41.91 -25.93 -5.90
N LEU A 81 -41.46 -25.08 -6.87
CA LEU A 81 -41.88 -25.22 -8.26
C LEU A 81 -41.42 -26.56 -8.87
N SER A 82 -40.19 -26.98 -8.56
CA SER A 82 -39.67 -28.28 -9.01
C SER A 82 -40.50 -29.46 -8.50
N GLU A 83 -40.91 -29.44 -7.23
CA GLU A 83 -41.78 -30.48 -6.64
C GLU A 83 -43.20 -30.52 -7.28
N LEU A 84 -43.67 -29.37 -7.78
CA LEU A 84 -44.91 -29.26 -8.53
C LEU A 84 -44.79 -29.68 -10.01
N GLY A 85 -43.62 -30.21 -10.42
CA GLY A 85 -43.38 -30.67 -11.79
C GLY A 85 -43.07 -29.53 -12.78
N ILE A 86 -42.92 -28.30 -12.31
CA ILE A 86 -42.57 -27.16 -13.16
C ILE A 86 -41.05 -27.14 -13.38
N SER A 87 -40.62 -27.13 -14.67
CA SER A 87 -39.21 -27.08 -14.98
C SER A 87 -38.57 -25.78 -14.53
N ILE A 88 -37.58 -25.88 -13.64
CA ILE A 88 -36.78 -24.74 -13.14
C ILE A 88 -35.56 -24.42 -14.02
N ALA A 89 -35.34 -25.20 -15.09
CA ALA A 89 -34.15 -25.00 -15.95
C ALA A 89 -34.03 -23.59 -16.54
N PRO A 90 -35.09 -22.92 -17.03
CA PRO A 90 -35.01 -21.55 -17.49
C PRO A 90 -34.64 -20.55 -16.38
N ILE A 91 -35.15 -20.78 -15.17
CA ILE A 91 -34.87 -19.92 -14.00
C ILE A 91 -33.42 -20.09 -13.57
N LEU A 92 -32.88 -21.32 -13.57
CA LEU A 92 -31.48 -21.61 -13.29
C LEU A 92 -30.57 -20.99 -14.33
N GLY A 93 -30.95 -21.03 -15.62
CA GLY A 93 -30.21 -20.37 -16.69
C GLY A 93 -30.13 -18.86 -16.47
N ALA A 94 -31.25 -18.20 -16.19
CA ALA A 94 -31.29 -16.79 -15.86
C ALA A 94 -30.50 -16.45 -14.60
N ALA A 95 -30.64 -17.25 -13.53
CA ALA A 95 -29.86 -17.08 -12.31
C ALA A 95 -28.35 -17.23 -12.53
N GLY A 96 -27.93 -18.13 -13.45
CA GLY A 96 -26.55 -18.30 -13.87
C GLY A 96 -25.98 -17.03 -14.48
N VAL A 97 -26.70 -16.38 -15.39
CA VAL A 97 -26.31 -15.11 -16.00
C VAL A 97 -26.17 -14.00 -14.94
N VAL A 98 -27.15 -13.91 -14.03
CA VAL A 98 -27.10 -12.97 -12.90
C VAL A 98 -25.90 -13.27 -12.00
N GLY A 99 -25.63 -14.56 -11.73
CA GLY A 99 -24.47 -14.99 -10.93
C GLY A 99 -23.14 -14.56 -11.53
N ILE A 100 -22.98 -14.70 -12.85
CA ILE A 100 -21.80 -14.23 -13.58
C ILE A 100 -21.66 -12.70 -13.46
N ALA A 101 -22.74 -11.95 -13.66
CA ALA A 101 -22.71 -10.49 -13.54
C ALA A 101 -22.33 -10.03 -12.12
N VAL A 102 -22.88 -10.68 -11.08
CA VAL A 102 -22.51 -10.43 -9.68
C VAL A 102 -21.04 -10.80 -9.43
N GLY A 103 -20.57 -11.92 -9.99
CA GLY A 103 -19.17 -12.36 -9.90
C GLY A 103 -18.20 -11.33 -10.47
N PHE A 104 -18.46 -10.83 -11.67
CA PHE A 104 -17.67 -9.75 -12.26
C PHE A 104 -17.73 -8.45 -11.43
N GLY A 105 -18.90 -8.10 -10.91
CA GLY A 105 -19.06 -6.95 -10.02
C GLY A 105 -18.31 -7.08 -8.69
N ALA A 106 -18.10 -8.31 -8.19
CA ALA A 106 -17.38 -8.59 -6.95
C ALA A 106 -15.89 -8.93 -7.17
N GLN A 107 -15.40 -8.97 -8.40
CA GLN A 107 -14.04 -9.42 -8.74
C GLN A 107 -12.95 -8.63 -8.00
N SER A 108 -13.06 -7.31 -7.94
CA SER A 108 -12.09 -6.46 -7.22
C SER A 108 -12.07 -6.77 -5.73
N LEU A 109 -13.24 -6.97 -5.14
CA LEU A 109 -13.35 -7.31 -3.72
C LEU A 109 -12.65 -8.64 -3.41
N ILE A 110 -12.91 -9.66 -4.24
CA ILE A 110 -12.27 -10.98 -4.11
C ILE A 110 -10.74 -10.82 -4.21
N LYS A 111 -10.26 -10.05 -5.19
CA LYS A 111 -8.84 -9.77 -5.39
C LYS A 111 -8.23 -9.07 -4.17
N ASP A 112 -8.93 -8.07 -3.57
CA ASP A 112 -8.47 -7.40 -2.37
C ASP A 112 -8.21 -8.39 -1.23
N TYR A 113 -9.17 -9.26 -0.96
CA TYR A 113 -9.07 -10.22 0.14
C TYR A 113 -7.97 -11.27 -0.07
N PHE A 114 -7.84 -11.81 -1.29
CA PHE A 114 -6.78 -12.78 -1.58
C PHE A 114 -5.39 -12.15 -1.50
N ASN A 115 -5.19 -10.98 -2.10
CA ASN A 115 -3.91 -10.28 -2.03
C ASN A 115 -3.57 -9.93 -0.58
N GLY A 116 -4.52 -9.40 0.19
CA GLY A 116 -4.31 -9.08 1.60
C GLY A 116 -3.97 -10.32 2.44
N PHE A 117 -4.65 -11.44 2.20
CA PHE A 117 -4.36 -12.70 2.88
C PHE A 117 -2.93 -13.18 2.62
N PHE A 118 -2.50 -13.24 1.35
CA PHE A 118 -1.15 -13.67 1.00
C PHE A 118 -0.08 -12.68 1.48
N MET A 119 -0.33 -11.38 1.39
CA MET A 119 0.59 -10.36 1.90
C MET A 119 0.87 -10.52 3.40
N LEU A 120 -0.18 -10.81 4.18
CA LEU A 120 -0.04 -11.10 5.62
C LEU A 120 0.61 -12.46 5.87
N LEU A 121 0.21 -13.51 5.14
CA LEU A 121 0.74 -14.86 5.30
C LEU A 121 2.24 -14.92 4.99
N GLU A 122 2.67 -14.27 3.92
CA GLU A 122 4.07 -14.20 3.49
C GLU A 122 4.88 -13.16 4.27
N ASN A 123 4.20 -12.38 5.12
CA ASN A 123 4.83 -11.35 5.94
C ASN A 123 5.66 -10.35 5.11
N GLN A 124 5.10 -9.91 3.97
CA GLN A 124 5.77 -8.98 3.06
C GLN A 124 5.94 -7.61 3.68
N ILE A 125 4.94 -7.14 4.45
CA ILE A 125 4.92 -5.87 5.17
C ILE A 125 4.37 -6.07 6.57
N ARG A 126 4.76 -5.17 7.47
CA ARG A 126 4.29 -5.11 8.87
C ARG A 126 3.86 -3.70 9.20
N GLN A 127 3.02 -3.57 10.22
CA GLN A 127 2.74 -2.27 10.81
C GLN A 127 4.05 -1.63 11.32
N GLY A 128 4.26 -0.36 10.99
CA GLY A 128 5.50 0.38 11.28
C GLY A 128 6.56 0.31 10.18
N ASP A 129 6.43 -0.56 9.18
CA ASP A 129 7.37 -0.59 8.05
C ASP A 129 7.24 0.67 7.19
N ALA A 130 8.38 1.15 6.69
CA ALA A 130 8.41 2.14 5.61
C ALA A 130 8.32 1.43 4.27
N VAL A 131 7.29 1.73 3.51
CA VAL A 131 7.04 1.06 2.23
C VAL A 131 6.69 2.05 1.13
N GLU A 132 6.84 1.58 -0.10
CA GLU A 132 6.27 2.22 -1.28
C GLU A 132 5.33 1.24 -1.97
N ILE A 133 4.07 1.64 -2.12
CA ILE A 133 2.99 0.85 -2.69
C ILE A 133 2.18 1.73 -3.62
N SER A 134 1.97 1.29 -4.86
CA SER A 134 1.18 2.03 -5.88
C SER A 134 1.61 3.50 -6.03
N GLY A 135 2.93 3.76 -5.98
CA GLY A 135 3.50 5.12 -6.10
C GLY A 135 3.34 6.00 -4.86
N LYS A 136 2.83 5.46 -3.74
CA LYS A 136 2.76 6.15 -2.46
C LYS A 136 3.82 5.60 -1.52
N THR A 137 4.60 6.51 -0.91
CA THR A 137 5.61 6.17 0.10
C THR A 137 5.13 6.63 1.47
N GLY A 138 5.23 5.77 2.47
CA GLY A 138 4.83 6.12 3.83
C GLY A 138 5.12 5.00 4.84
N ILE A 139 4.74 5.26 6.07
CA ILE A 139 4.77 4.28 7.16
C ILE A 139 3.44 3.53 7.19
N VAL A 140 3.49 2.23 7.29
CA VAL A 140 2.31 1.37 7.43
C VAL A 140 1.68 1.60 8.79
N GLU A 141 0.47 2.18 8.84
CA GLU A 141 -0.30 2.35 10.07
C GLU A 141 -1.18 1.15 10.38
N ASP A 142 -1.81 0.60 9.35
CA ASP A 142 -2.70 -0.56 9.50
C ASP A 142 -2.69 -1.43 8.25
N ILE A 143 -2.89 -2.73 8.47
CA ILE A 143 -2.98 -3.74 7.41
C ILE A 143 -4.22 -4.57 7.68
N THR A 144 -5.16 -4.51 6.76
CA THR A 144 -6.35 -5.34 6.77
C THR A 144 -6.34 -6.32 5.61
N LEU A 145 -7.27 -7.28 5.59
CA LEU A 145 -7.45 -8.16 4.43
C LEU A 145 -7.89 -7.40 3.17
N ARG A 146 -8.43 -6.18 3.29
CA ARG A 146 -8.96 -5.42 2.18
C ARG A 146 -8.06 -4.28 1.72
N HIS A 147 -7.37 -3.60 2.64
CA HIS A 147 -6.54 -2.43 2.33
C HIS A 147 -5.35 -2.33 3.26
N VAL A 148 -4.33 -1.61 2.81
CA VAL A 148 -3.22 -1.10 3.62
C VAL A 148 -3.43 0.40 3.83
N ALA A 149 -3.24 0.88 5.07
CA ALA A 149 -3.23 2.29 5.41
C ALA A 149 -1.78 2.76 5.56
N LEU A 150 -1.36 3.74 4.74
CA LEU A 150 -0.04 4.36 4.79
C LEU A 150 -0.16 5.80 5.22
N ARG A 151 0.71 6.24 6.15
CA ARG A 151 0.88 7.67 6.46
C ARG A 151 2.14 8.17 5.78
N ASP A 152 2.00 9.21 4.97
CA ASP A 152 3.13 9.87 4.32
C ASP A 152 3.83 10.88 5.25
N ILE A 153 4.91 11.49 4.75
CA ILE A 153 5.70 12.47 5.51
C ILE A 153 4.93 13.77 5.77
N GLU A 154 3.88 14.07 5.00
CA GLU A 154 3.02 15.23 5.18
C GLU A 154 1.89 14.97 6.19
N GLY A 155 1.75 13.71 6.65
CA GLY A 155 0.72 13.27 7.60
C GLY A 155 -0.57 12.78 6.95
N ASN A 156 -0.66 12.72 5.61
CA ASN A 156 -1.83 12.20 4.92
C ASN A 156 -1.90 10.68 5.07
N VAL A 157 -3.11 10.15 5.26
CA VAL A 157 -3.35 8.70 5.28
C VAL A 157 -3.91 8.25 3.94
N HIS A 158 -3.19 7.33 3.30
CA HIS A 158 -3.57 6.70 2.03
C HIS A 158 -4.14 5.31 2.31
N TYR A 159 -5.42 5.09 1.97
CA TYR A 159 -6.05 3.77 2.03
C TYR A 159 -5.95 3.11 0.65
N ILE A 160 -5.07 2.12 0.53
CA ILE A 160 -4.77 1.45 -0.74
C ILE A 160 -5.44 0.08 -0.74
N PRO A 161 -6.41 -0.19 -1.63
CA PRO A 161 -7.01 -1.51 -1.77
C PRO A 161 -5.96 -2.56 -2.12
N ASN A 162 -5.96 -3.70 -1.44
CA ASN A 162 -4.93 -4.72 -1.65
C ASN A 162 -4.95 -5.28 -3.08
N GLY A 163 -6.10 -5.26 -3.76
CA GLY A 163 -6.22 -5.67 -5.15
C GLY A 163 -5.52 -4.76 -6.16
N GLU A 164 -5.19 -3.52 -5.78
CA GLU A 164 -4.42 -2.58 -6.60
C GLU A 164 -2.91 -2.70 -6.37
N ILE A 165 -2.49 -3.46 -5.37
CA ILE A 165 -1.09 -3.67 -5.03
C ILE A 165 -0.53 -4.75 -5.94
N SER A 166 0.38 -4.36 -6.85
CA SER A 166 1.10 -5.28 -7.72
C SER A 166 2.55 -5.50 -7.25
N ILE A 167 3.16 -4.47 -6.68
CA ILE A 167 4.53 -4.47 -6.18
C ILE A 167 4.55 -3.79 -4.82
N VAL A 168 5.26 -4.39 -3.89
CA VAL A 168 5.57 -3.82 -2.58
C VAL A 168 7.08 -3.59 -2.50
N THR A 169 7.50 -2.34 -2.31
CA THR A 169 8.89 -2.01 -1.98
C THR A 169 8.99 -1.74 -0.50
N ASN A 170 9.52 -2.69 0.26
CA ASN A 170 9.77 -2.51 1.69
C ASN A 170 11.15 -1.87 1.90
N LYS A 171 11.16 -0.63 2.43
CA LYS A 171 12.39 0.19 2.63
C LYS A 171 12.99 0.04 4.03
N SER A 172 12.39 -0.81 4.88
CA SER A 172 12.77 -1.00 6.29
C SER A 172 13.08 -2.44 6.66
N ARG A 173 13.15 -3.37 5.69
CA ARG A 173 13.33 -4.78 6.00
C ARG A 173 14.79 -5.15 6.16
N GLY A 174 15.20 -5.46 7.39
CA GLY A 174 16.54 -5.92 7.73
C GLY A 174 17.55 -4.79 7.84
N TYR A 175 17.97 -4.22 6.73
CA TYR A 175 18.87 -3.06 6.66
C TYR A 175 18.42 -2.12 5.54
N ALA A 176 19.01 -0.93 5.51
CA ALA A 176 18.78 0.02 4.41
C ALA A 176 20.12 0.67 4.00
N TYR A 177 20.12 1.33 2.85
CA TYR A 177 21.25 2.16 2.43
C TYR A 177 20.85 3.62 2.42
N ALA A 178 21.65 4.46 3.06
CA ALA A 178 21.70 5.88 2.80
C ALA A 178 22.46 6.10 1.49
N LEU A 179 21.73 6.22 0.37
CA LEU A 179 22.32 6.53 -0.94
C LEU A 179 22.50 8.03 -1.06
N ILE A 180 23.72 8.45 -1.40
CA ILE A 180 24.14 9.85 -1.38
C ILE A 180 24.86 10.17 -2.68
N ASP A 181 24.32 11.15 -3.40
CA ASP A 181 24.97 11.78 -4.54
C ASP A 181 25.34 13.20 -4.14
N PHE A 182 26.61 13.58 -4.38
CA PHE A 182 27.10 14.93 -4.15
C PHE A 182 27.98 15.37 -5.30
N GLY A 183 28.01 16.67 -5.57
CA GLY A 183 28.76 17.26 -6.67
C GLY A 183 30.02 18.02 -6.17
N VAL A 184 31.10 17.85 -6.89
CA VAL A 184 32.35 18.64 -6.70
C VAL A 184 32.73 19.33 -7.99
N ALA A 185 33.55 20.39 -7.91
CA ALA A 185 33.99 21.12 -9.10
C ALA A 185 34.88 20.23 -10.00
N TYR A 186 34.85 20.46 -11.30
CA TYR A 186 35.65 19.70 -12.29
C TYR A 186 37.15 19.78 -12.07
N ARG A 187 37.63 20.82 -11.36
CA ARG A 187 39.05 21.05 -11.06
C ARG A 187 39.54 20.26 -9.84
N GLU A 188 38.62 19.67 -9.07
CA GLU A 188 38.99 18.97 -7.83
C GLU A 188 39.67 17.63 -8.12
N ASP A 189 40.67 17.29 -7.29
CA ASP A 189 41.32 15.99 -7.30
C ASP A 189 40.38 14.96 -6.65
N LEU A 190 39.93 13.98 -7.44
CA LEU A 190 38.99 12.98 -7.00
C LEU A 190 39.56 12.06 -5.91
N ASP A 191 40.86 11.79 -5.91
CA ASP A 191 41.50 10.97 -4.87
C ASP A 191 41.45 11.67 -3.51
N GLU A 192 41.67 12.99 -3.50
CA GLU A 192 41.52 13.83 -2.32
C GLU A 192 40.08 13.90 -1.85
N VAL A 193 39.13 14.09 -2.77
CA VAL A 193 37.70 14.06 -2.45
C VAL A 193 37.28 12.73 -1.82
N TYR A 194 37.74 11.60 -2.37
CA TYR A 194 37.45 10.28 -1.81
C TYR A 194 38.06 10.08 -0.43
N ARG A 195 39.28 10.58 -0.22
CA ARG A 195 39.98 10.52 1.07
C ARG A 195 39.15 11.26 2.14
N VAL A 196 38.84 12.53 1.89
CA VAL A 196 38.05 13.37 2.82
C VAL A 196 36.68 12.77 3.09
N THR A 197 36.06 12.23 2.06
CA THR A 197 34.75 11.56 2.18
C THR A 197 34.82 10.34 3.11
N ARG A 198 35.86 9.48 2.99
CA ARG A 198 36.07 8.32 3.88
C ARG A 198 36.35 8.74 5.32
N GLU A 199 37.22 9.73 5.51
CA GLU A 199 37.57 10.26 6.84
C GLU A 199 36.33 10.84 7.55
N THR A 200 35.50 11.58 6.81
CA THR A 200 34.24 12.14 7.33
C THR A 200 33.28 11.04 7.72
N ALA A 201 33.15 9.99 6.91
CA ALA A 201 32.28 8.86 7.22
C ALA A 201 32.79 8.07 8.44
N ALA A 202 34.08 7.84 8.55
CA ALA A 202 34.71 7.19 9.71
C ALA A 202 34.52 7.99 11.01
N ALA A 203 34.63 9.31 10.94
CA ALA A 203 34.30 10.18 12.06
C ALA A 203 32.85 10.08 12.48
N LEU A 204 31.92 10.06 11.50
CA LEU A 204 30.49 9.90 11.75
C LEU A 204 30.15 8.51 12.34
N GLN A 205 30.86 7.46 11.91
CA GLN A 205 30.69 6.11 12.45
C GLN A 205 31.21 6.01 13.91
N SER A 206 32.13 6.88 14.30
CA SER A 206 32.64 6.97 15.68
C SER A 206 31.80 7.89 16.58
N ASP A 207 30.84 8.61 16.04
CA ASP A 207 29.93 9.48 16.77
C ASP A 207 28.98 8.68 17.68
N ALA A 208 28.75 9.16 18.89
CA ALA A 208 27.95 8.44 19.89
C ALA A 208 26.47 8.30 19.50
N GLU A 209 25.92 9.26 18.76
CA GLU A 209 24.51 9.28 18.34
C GLU A 209 24.28 8.56 17.00
N THR A 210 25.16 8.79 16.03
CA THR A 210 24.99 8.31 14.66
C THR A 210 25.69 6.96 14.43
N GLY A 211 26.80 6.71 15.11
CA GLY A 211 27.60 5.48 14.95
C GLY A 211 26.79 4.18 15.10
N PRO A 212 25.96 4.02 16.14
CA PRO A 212 25.11 2.81 16.29
C PRO A 212 24.13 2.58 15.14
N LYS A 213 23.82 3.59 14.33
CA LYS A 213 22.92 3.52 13.16
C LYS A 213 23.62 3.04 11.90
N ILE A 214 24.97 3.03 11.87
CA ILE A 214 25.80 2.66 10.71
C ILE A 214 26.32 1.24 10.92
N LEU A 215 26.02 0.36 9.96
CA LEU A 215 26.35 -1.07 10.06
C LEU A 215 27.70 -1.43 9.41
N GLU A 216 28.11 -0.71 8.38
CA GLU A 216 29.33 -1.00 7.61
C GLU A 216 30.01 0.33 7.24
N GLU A 217 31.28 0.26 6.88
CA GLU A 217 32.02 1.40 6.34
C GLU A 217 31.37 1.94 5.07
N ILE A 218 31.60 3.22 4.78
CA ILE A 218 31.10 3.85 3.56
C ILE A 218 31.67 3.18 2.31
N GLU A 219 30.80 2.89 1.37
CA GLU A 219 31.16 2.42 0.05
C GLU A 219 31.07 3.58 -0.95
N ILE A 220 32.23 4.04 -1.44
CA ILE A 220 32.31 5.03 -2.52
C ILE A 220 32.25 4.29 -3.85
N GLN A 221 31.16 4.50 -4.61
CA GLN A 221 30.96 3.86 -5.91
C GLN A 221 31.72 4.58 -7.05
N GLY A 222 32.15 5.81 -6.78
CA GLY A 222 32.90 6.61 -7.72
C GLY A 222 32.05 7.67 -8.44
N VAL A 223 32.54 8.11 -9.60
CA VAL A 223 31.83 9.10 -10.42
C VAL A 223 30.58 8.48 -11.02
N GLN A 224 29.42 9.04 -10.67
CA GLN A 224 28.13 8.61 -11.17
C GLN A 224 27.81 9.21 -12.54
N ASN A 225 28.11 10.49 -12.69
CA ASN A 225 27.92 11.22 -13.94
C ASN A 225 28.67 12.56 -13.93
N TRP A 226 28.84 13.16 -15.11
CA TRP A 226 29.31 14.52 -15.32
C TRP A 226 28.12 15.42 -15.61
N ALA A 227 27.74 16.25 -14.63
CA ALA A 227 26.67 17.23 -14.76
C ALA A 227 27.18 18.54 -15.36
N ASP A 228 26.29 19.48 -15.68
CA ASP A 228 26.62 20.72 -16.38
C ASP A 228 27.70 21.55 -15.66
N SER A 229 27.75 21.48 -14.34
CA SER A 229 28.70 22.29 -13.54
C SER A 229 29.44 21.50 -12.46
N ALA A 230 29.25 20.20 -12.36
CA ALA A 230 29.79 19.36 -11.29
C ALA A 230 30.09 17.93 -11.76
N VAL A 231 31.11 17.33 -11.14
CA VAL A 231 31.31 15.87 -11.16
C VAL A 231 30.51 15.28 -10.02
N ILE A 232 29.52 14.46 -10.36
CA ILE A 232 28.64 13.82 -9.36
C ILE A 232 29.26 12.50 -8.90
N ILE A 233 29.51 12.42 -7.60
CA ILE A 233 30.05 11.24 -6.93
C ILE A 233 28.94 10.56 -6.18
N ARG A 234 28.87 9.23 -6.30
CA ARG A 234 27.93 8.39 -5.57
C ARG A 234 28.64 7.60 -4.48
N CYS A 235 28.06 7.63 -3.31
CA CYS A 235 28.42 6.75 -2.21
C CYS A 235 27.16 6.21 -1.53
N ARG A 236 27.32 5.14 -0.73
CA ARG A 236 26.26 4.62 0.12
C ARG A 236 26.80 4.19 1.47
N ILE A 237 25.96 4.34 2.49
CA ILE A 237 26.25 3.90 3.85
C ILE A 237 25.17 2.91 4.24
N LYS A 238 25.56 1.69 4.65
CA LYS A 238 24.64 0.70 5.16
C LYS A 238 24.21 1.05 6.56
N THR A 239 22.90 1.09 6.79
CA THR A 239 22.31 1.55 8.05
C THR A 239 21.35 0.55 8.63
N VAL A 240 21.07 0.67 9.91
CA VAL A 240 19.90 0.08 10.54
C VAL A 240 18.66 0.56 9.77
N ALA A 241 17.70 -0.34 9.60
CA ALA A 241 16.44 -0.02 8.93
C ALA A 241 15.77 1.20 9.59
N MET A 242 15.18 2.07 8.78
CA MET A 242 14.56 3.35 9.16
C MET A 242 15.52 4.50 9.45
N GLU A 243 16.83 4.26 9.65
CA GLU A 243 17.82 5.28 9.98
C GLU A 243 18.53 5.87 8.73
N GLN A 244 18.28 5.33 7.56
CA GLN A 244 18.94 5.74 6.30
C GLN A 244 18.74 7.22 5.96
N TRP A 245 17.59 7.79 6.27
CA TRP A 245 17.31 9.21 6.00
C TRP A 245 18.01 10.14 6.98
N ASP A 246 18.09 9.73 8.25
CA ASP A 246 18.76 10.50 9.29
C ASP A 246 20.27 10.50 9.09
N VAL A 247 20.86 9.32 8.88
CA VAL A 247 22.28 9.16 8.56
C VAL A 247 22.65 9.96 7.30
N ARG A 248 21.83 9.92 6.25
CA ARG A 248 22.05 10.70 5.03
C ARG A 248 22.11 12.20 5.30
N ARG A 249 21.13 12.74 6.02
CA ARG A 249 21.09 14.18 6.35
C ARG A 249 22.31 14.60 7.18
N ARG A 250 22.64 13.79 8.19
CA ARG A 250 23.77 14.05 9.07
C ARG A 250 25.09 14.00 8.30
N PHE A 251 25.28 12.97 7.48
CA PHE A 251 26.47 12.83 6.65
C PHE A 251 26.66 14.01 5.69
N LEU A 252 25.62 14.41 4.97
CA LEU A 252 25.71 15.57 4.07
C LEU A 252 26.09 16.86 4.81
N SER A 253 25.59 17.05 6.02
CA SER A 253 25.94 18.22 6.85
C SER A 253 27.39 18.23 7.26
N VAL A 254 27.92 17.11 7.76
CA VAL A 254 29.35 17.05 8.18
C VAL A 254 30.28 17.01 6.98
N LEU A 255 29.88 16.40 5.87
CA LEU A 255 30.66 16.38 4.63
C LEU A 255 30.86 17.79 4.07
N LYS A 256 29.82 18.61 4.09
CA LYS A 256 29.92 20.02 3.67
C LYS A 256 30.95 20.77 4.50
N THR A 257 30.95 20.60 5.81
CA THR A 257 31.93 21.23 6.69
C THR A 257 33.36 20.72 6.44
N ALA A 258 33.52 19.43 6.19
CA ALA A 258 34.81 18.84 5.87
C ALA A 258 35.34 19.34 4.52
N PHE A 259 34.50 19.47 3.51
CA PHE A 259 34.88 20.03 2.20
C PHE A 259 35.35 21.49 2.33
N ASP A 260 34.61 22.31 3.08
CA ASP A 260 35.05 23.71 3.33
C ASP A 260 36.42 23.75 4.00
N ALA A 261 36.68 22.89 4.99
CA ALA A 261 37.96 22.87 5.71
C ALA A 261 39.14 22.40 4.84
N HIS A 262 38.88 21.57 3.83
CA HIS A 262 39.90 21.07 2.90
C HIS A 262 39.96 21.86 1.59
N GLY A 263 39.16 22.92 1.42
CA GLY A 263 39.10 23.73 0.21
C GLY A 263 38.53 23.03 -1.01
N ILE A 264 37.76 21.91 -0.80
CA ILE A 264 37.06 21.22 -1.88
C ILE A 264 35.81 22.02 -2.24
N GLU A 265 35.73 22.44 -3.49
CA GLU A 265 34.63 23.28 -3.97
C GLU A 265 33.38 22.48 -4.30
N ILE A 266 32.25 22.88 -3.70
CA ILE A 266 30.91 22.51 -4.16
C ILE A 266 30.48 23.59 -5.17
N PRO A 267 30.44 23.28 -6.47
CA PRO A 267 30.38 24.31 -7.49
C PRO A 267 28.98 24.95 -7.56
N TYR A 268 28.99 26.25 -7.79
CA TYR A 268 27.79 26.95 -8.26
C TYR A 268 27.52 26.64 -9.74
N PRO A 269 26.34 26.90 -10.25
CA PRO A 269 26.05 26.76 -11.68
C PRO A 269 27.02 27.65 -12.49
N HIS A 270 27.78 27.05 -13.42
CA HIS A 270 28.65 27.74 -14.32
C HIS A 270 27.99 27.96 -15.68
N LEU A 271 28.19 29.14 -16.26
CA LEU A 271 27.71 29.48 -17.58
C LEU A 271 28.87 29.96 -18.43
N THR A 272 29.06 29.35 -19.60
CA THR A 272 30.04 29.87 -20.59
C THR A 272 29.29 30.80 -21.54
N ILE A 273 29.71 32.04 -21.59
CA ILE A 273 29.13 33.09 -22.43
C ILE A 273 30.00 33.27 -23.67
N TYR A 274 29.44 32.98 -24.85
CA TYR A 274 30.05 33.30 -26.13
C TYR A 274 29.39 34.56 -26.69
N ALA A 275 30.25 35.59 -27.00
CA ALA A 275 29.76 36.74 -27.74
C ALA A 275 29.38 36.32 -29.16
N GLY A 276 28.11 36.48 -29.51
CA GLY A 276 27.64 36.21 -30.88
C GLY A 276 28.37 37.15 -31.87
N GLN A 277 28.61 36.68 -33.10
CA GLN A 277 29.14 37.49 -34.18
C GLN A 277 28.01 38.18 -34.93
N ASP A 278 28.22 39.43 -35.37
CA ASP A 278 27.34 40.11 -36.28
C ASP A 278 27.38 39.46 -37.71
N LYS A 279 26.54 39.91 -38.63
CA LYS A 279 26.55 39.41 -39.99
C LYS A 279 27.87 39.62 -40.78
N GLN A 280 28.79 40.40 -40.20
CA GLN A 280 30.11 40.70 -40.75
C GLN A 280 31.23 39.91 -40.03
N GLY A 281 30.88 39.02 -39.11
CA GLY A 281 31.81 38.17 -38.37
C GLY A 281 32.49 38.85 -37.20
N LYS A 282 32.04 40.04 -36.79
CA LYS A 282 32.63 40.82 -35.71
C LYS A 282 31.93 40.53 -34.38
N ALA A 283 32.66 40.04 -33.41
CA ALA A 283 32.13 39.85 -32.06
C ALA A 283 32.13 41.19 -31.28
N PRO A 284 31.05 41.54 -30.55
CA PRO A 284 31.05 42.69 -29.67
C PRO A 284 32.08 42.51 -28.54
N ALA A 285 32.77 43.57 -28.15
CA ALA A 285 33.69 43.51 -27.01
C ALA A 285 32.88 43.35 -25.71
N LEU A 286 33.05 42.24 -25.03
CA LEU A 286 32.52 42.03 -23.68
C LEU A 286 33.39 42.83 -22.69
N ARG A 287 32.84 43.90 -22.09
CA ARG A 287 33.50 44.68 -21.04
C ARG A 287 33.00 44.17 -19.68
N ILE A 288 33.86 43.38 -19.01
CA ILE A 288 33.61 42.98 -17.63
C ILE A 288 34.06 44.11 -16.73
N VAL A 289 33.18 44.75 -16.01
CA VAL A 289 33.47 45.75 -15.00
C VAL A 289 33.44 45.02 -13.64
N GLN A 290 34.60 44.82 -13.03
CA GLN A 290 34.65 44.40 -11.63
C GLN A 290 34.34 45.65 -10.78
N GLN A 291 33.27 45.62 -10.00
CA GLN A 291 33.08 46.59 -8.95
C GLN A 291 34.07 46.28 -7.82
N PRO A 292 34.76 47.29 -7.29
CA PRO A 292 35.63 47.09 -6.12
C PRO A 292 34.74 46.61 -4.95
N GLU A 293 35.22 45.61 -4.24
CA GLU A 293 34.61 45.15 -2.99
C GLU A 293 34.61 46.35 -2.00
N GLU A 294 33.41 46.74 -1.48
CA GLU A 294 33.28 47.67 -0.38
C GLU A 294 33.59 47.00 0.98
#